data_75fe6ead85727207bc7e2ca33318f0d0
#
_entry.id   75fe6ead85727207bc7e2ca33318f0d0
#
_cell.length_a   1.000
_cell.length_b   1.000
_cell.length_c   1.000
_cell.angle_alpha   90.00
_cell.angle_beta   90.00
_cell.angle_gamma   90.00
#
_symmetry.space_group_name_H-M   'P 1'
#
loop_
_entity.id
_entity.type
_entity.pdbx_description
1 polymer ?
#
loop_
_entity_poly.entity_id
_entity_poly.type
_entity_poly.pdbx_seq_one_letter_code
_entity_poly.pdbx_strand_id
1 'polypeptide(L)'
;KVEEVLRKEEGKTRYDLGREKFLERVWDWKQQYGDRIVEQQKSMGVSCDWTRSRFTMDDTCAKAVRETFCDLYEKGLIYKGSRIINWCPECQTSISDAEVEHVDENGHFWHIRYPIVGEDGFVEIATTRPETLLGDTAVAVNPEDERYTHLVGKMLELPLTGRQIPVIADAYVDKEFGTGCVKITPAHDPNDFEVGKRHGLEEINVLNDDATINANGGKYAGMDRYECRKALVADLDAAGLLVKVADHQHAVGHHDRCGCTVEPMVKPQWFVAMEELAKPAIEAVKKGDMKFVPDRFDKIYYHWLENIRDWCISRQLWWGHRIPAWYCDECGEITVSREDPAACAHCGCGAEHLHQDPDTLDTWFSSALWPFSTLGWPEKTPELEYFYP
;
A
#
# COMPACT_ATOMS: atom_id res chain seq x y z
N LYS A 1 -9.14 16.71 -7.63
CA LYS A 1 -9.49 17.97 -8.36
C LYS A 1 -9.67 19.15 -7.40
N VAL A 2 -10.40 18.99 -6.30
CA VAL A 2 -10.58 20.07 -5.29
C VAL A 2 -9.24 20.52 -4.71
N GLU A 3 -8.33 19.61 -4.37
CA GLU A 3 -6.97 19.94 -3.92
C GLU A 3 -6.16 20.69 -4.99
N GLU A 4 -6.27 20.27 -6.24
CA GLU A 4 -5.60 20.97 -7.34
C GLU A 4 -6.08 22.41 -7.48
N VAL A 5 -7.39 22.62 -7.37
CA VAL A 5 -8.00 23.96 -7.42
C VAL A 5 -7.55 24.79 -6.24
N LEU A 6 -7.60 24.20 -5.02
CA LEU A 6 -7.15 24.86 -3.80
C LEU A 6 -5.69 25.32 -3.88
N ARG A 7 -4.81 24.44 -4.39
CA ARG A 7 -3.39 24.77 -4.59
C ARG A 7 -3.18 25.88 -5.61
N LYS A 8 -3.94 25.84 -6.74
CA LYS A 8 -3.81 26.84 -7.81
C LYS A 8 -4.36 28.20 -7.43
N GLU A 9 -5.50 28.26 -6.74
CA GLU A 9 -6.21 29.49 -6.44
C GLU A 9 -5.77 30.16 -5.15
N GLU A 10 -5.46 29.36 -4.11
CA GLU A 10 -5.14 29.85 -2.76
C GLU A 10 -3.71 29.53 -2.30
N GLY A 11 -2.96 28.72 -3.05
CA GLY A 11 -1.63 28.26 -2.65
C GLY A 11 -1.64 27.38 -1.39
N LYS A 12 -2.79 26.76 -1.08
CA LYS A 12 -3.00 25.95 0.12
C LYS A 12 -3.16 24.47 -0.20
N THR A 13 -2.93 23.65 0.80
CA THR A 13 -3.21 22.21 0.81
C THR A 13 -4.46 21.92 1.65
N ARG A 14 -4.94 20.67 1.63
CA ARG A 14 -6.01 20.22 2.53
C ARG A 14 -5.63 20.36 4.01
N TYR A 15 -4.35 20.18 4.32
CA TYR A 15 -3.84 20.28 5.71
C TYR A 15 -3.94 21.71 6.26
N ASP A 16 -3.77 22.74 5.42
CA ASP A 16 -3.91 24.15 5.81
C ASP A 16 -5.37 24.51 6.14
N LEU A 17 -6.34 23.83 5.52
CA LEU A 17 -7.76 24.03 5.79
C LEU A 17 -8.26 23.23 7.01
N GLY A 18 -7.70 22.05 7.24
CA GLY A 18 -8.25 21.05 8.13
C GLY A 18 -9.39 20.25 7.50
N ARG A 19 -9.67 19.07 8.08
CA ARG A 19 -10.58 18.07 7.50
C ARG A 19 -11.98 18.59 7.23
N GLU A 20 -12.60 19.25 8.20
CA GLU A 20 -13.99 19.72 8.11
C GLU A 20 -14.18 20.70 6.95
N LYS A 21 -13.39 21.78 6.92
CA LYS A 21 -13.48 22.80 5.88
C LYS A 21 -13.11 22.28 4.49
N PHE A 22 -12.18 21.32 4.42
CA PHE A 22 -11.86 20.67 3.16
C PHE A 22 -13.03 19.84 2.65
N LEU A 23 -13.69 19.05 3.53
CA LEU A 23 -14.86 18.26 3.18
C LEU A 23 -16.05 19.12 2.76
N GLU A 24 -16.29 20.27 3.41
CA GLU A 24 -17.29 21.25 2.97
C GLU A 24 -17.06 21.65 1.51
N ARG A 25 -15.82 22.00 1.14
CA ARG A 25 -15.48 22.33 -0.26
C ARG A 25 -15.67 21.19 -1.24
N VAL A 26 -15.39 19.95 -0.80
CA VAL A 26 -15.61 18.78 -1.65
C VAL A 26 -17.09 18.53 -1.87
N TRP A 27 -17.93 18.74 -0.84
CA TRP A 27 -19.40 18.66 -0.97
C TRP A 27 -19.95 19.76 -1.88
N ASP A 28 -19.47 21.00 -1.77
CA ASP A 28 -19.86 22.10 -2.66
C ASP A 28 -19.47 21.78 -4.12
N TRP A 29 -18.27 21.27 -4.33
CA TRP A 29 -17.83 20.80 -5.65
C TRP A 29 -18.73 19.69 -6.20
N LYS A 30 -19.07 18.70 -5.37
CA LYS A 30 -19.99 17.62 -5.75
C LYS A 30 -21.38 18.15 -6.11
N GLN A 31 -21.92 19.09 -5.35
CA GLN A 31 -23.22 19.71 -5.67
C GLN A 31 -23.17 20.47 -7.00
N GLN A 32 -22.09 21.19 -7.27
CA GLN A 32 -21.95 22.00 -8.49
C GLN A 32 -21.74 21.15 -9.75
N TYR A 33 -20.97 20.06 -9.64
CA TYR A 33 -20.51 19.31 -10.82
C TYR A 33 -21.01 17.86 -10.88
N GLY A 34 -21.49 17.28 -9.78
CA GLY A 34 -21.81 15.86 -9.69
C GLY A 34 -22.90 15.40 -10.63
N ASP A 35 -23.92 16.23 -10.86
CA ASP A 35 -25.04 15.85 -11.70
C ASP A 35 -24.83 16.20 -13.18
N ARG A 36 -23.74 16.87 -13.53
CA ARG A 36 -23.45 17.29 -14.92
C ARG A 36 -23.37 16.10 -15.88
N ILE A 37 -22.76 15.00 -15.46
CA ILE A 37 -22.67 13.79 -16.29
C ILE A 37 -24.05 13.20 -16.58
N VAL A 38 -24.97 13.25 -15.61
CA VAL A 38 -26.36 12.78 -15.77
C VAL A 38 -27.09 13.61 -16.80
N GLU A 39 -26.96 14.95 -16.75
CA GLU A 39 -27.56 15.86 -17.75
C GLU A 39 -26.96 15.65 -19.15
N GLN A 40 -25.67 15.40 -19.25
CA GLN A 40 -25.02 15.06 -20.52
C GLN A 40 -25.56 13.74 -21.09
N GLN A 41 -25.70 12.70 -20.26
CA GLN A 41 -26.23 11.41 -20.67
C GLN A 41 -27.68 11.53 -21.12
N LYS A 42 -28.54 12.28 -20.40
CA LYS A 42 -29.91 12.57 -20.82
C LYS A 42 -29.95 13.29 -22.17
N SER A 43 -29.07 14.28 -22.36
CA SER A 43 -28.97 15.01 -23.61
C SER A 43 -28.55 14.13 -24.80
N MET A 44 -27.80 13.09 -24.56
CA MET A 44 -27.41 12.07 -25.54
C MET A 44 -28.48 11.00 -25.77
N GLY A 45 -29.59 11.04 -25.06
CA GLY A 45 -30.65 10.06 -25.16
C GLY A 45 -30.34 8.71 -24.52
N VAL A 46 -29.45 8.69 -23.56
CA VAL A 46 -29.14 7.43 -22.80
C VAL A 46 -30.38 7.00 -22.02
N SER A 47 -30.79 5.75 -22.22
CA SER A 47 -31.95 5.14 -21.59
C SER A 47 -31.58 4.49 -20.27
N CYS A 48 -31.86 5.16 -19.16
CA CYS A 48 -31.69 4.68 -17.81
C CYS A 48 -32.92 5.02 -16.96
N ASP A 49 -33.14 4.29 -15.88
CA ASP A 49 -34.12 4.69 -14.87
C ASP A 49 -33.52 5.75 -13.94
N TRP A 50 -33.64 7.00 -14.31
CA TRP A 50 -33.12 8.15 -13.58
C TRP A 50 -33.76 8.35 -12.20
N THR A 51 -34.90 7.70 -11.91
CA THR A 51 -35.56 7.76 -10.59
C THR A 51 -34.81 6.92 -9.57
N ARG A 52 -33.97 5.99 -10.01
CA ARG A 52 -33.13 5.11 -9.20
C ARG A 52 -31.66 5.53 -9.17
N SER A 53 -31.38 6.79 -9.52
CA SER A 53 -30.03 7.32 -9.44
C SER A 53 -29.48 7.21 -8.01
N ARG A 54 -28.26 6.69 -7.87
CA ARG A 54 -27.58 6.52 -6.61
C ARG A 54 -26.21 7.20 -6.61
N PHE A 55 -25.77 7.59 -5.44
CA PHE A 55 -24.43 8.06 -5.19
C PHE A 55 -23.75 7.12 -4.20
N THR A 56 -22.49 6.71 -4.48
CA THR A 56 -21.78 5.72 -3.67
C THR A 56 -21.65 6.08 -2.19
N MET A 57 -21.76 7.37 -1.85
CA MET A 57 -21.72 7.86 -0.46
C MET A 57 -23.10 8.32 0.05
N ASP A 58 -24.21 7.94 -0.60
CA ASP A 58 -25.54 8.14 -0.02
C ASP A 58 -25.77 7.23 1.20
N ASP A 59 -26.78 7.55 2.01
CA ASP A 59 -27.03 6.84 3.27
C ASP A 59 -27.24 5.34 3.10
N THR A 60 -27.90 4.93 2.01
CA THR A 60 -28.17 3.50 1.73
C THR A 60 -26.87 2.76 1.41
N CYS A 61 -26.04 3.34 0.51
CA CYS A 61 -24.76 2.75 0.16
C CYS A 61 -23.78 2.80 1.34
N ALA A 62 -23.77 3.89 2.13
CA ALA A 62 -22.94 4.00 3.32
C ALA A 62 -23.31 2.95 4.39
N LYS A 63 -24.61 2.65 4.56
CA LYS A 63 -25.08 1.59 5.46
C LYS A 63 -24.57 0.21 5.00
N ALA A 64 -24.66 -0.07 3.71
CA ALA A 64 -24.15 -1.32 3.13
C ALA A 64 -22.63 -1.47 3.36
N VAL A 65 -21.86 -0.40 3.21
CA VAL A 65 -20.41 -0.39 3.46
C VAL A 65 -20.10 -0.71 4.92
N ARG A 66 -20.78 -0.05 5.87
CA ARG A 66 -20.60 -0.30 7.31
C ARG A 66 -20.96 -1.73 7.68
N GLU A 67 -22.09 -2.24 7.16
CA GLU A 67 -22.55 -3.62 7.40
C GLU A 67 -21.51 -4.63 6.92
N THR A 68 -21.03 -4.48 5.67
CA THR A 68 -20.02 -5.38 5.09
C THR A 68 -18.71 -5.35 5.88
N PHE A 69 -18.24 -4.17 6.27
CA PHE A 69 -17.01 -4.04 7.04
C PHE A 69 -17.12 -4.77 8.38
N CYS A 70 -18.22 -4.53 9.12
CA CYS A 70 -18.46 -5.16 10.42
C CYS A 70 -18.61 -6.67 10.31
N ASP A 71 -19.38 -7.16 9.32
CA ASP A 71 -19.56 -8.60 9.07
C ASP A 71 -18.24 -9.31 8.76
N LEU A 72 -17.40 -8.72 7.90
CA LEU A 72 -16.09 -9.28 7.58
C LEU A 72 -15.13 -9.21 8.77
N TYR A 73 -15.20 -8.15 9.58
CA TYR A 73 -14.40 -8.03 10.80
C TYR A 73 -14.82 -9.08 11.85
N GLU A 74 -16.11 -9.26 12.09
CA GLU A 74 -16.66 -10.28 12.99
C GLU A 74 -16.26 -11.70 12.56
N LYS A 75 -16.10 -11.94 11.26
CA LYS A 75 -15.61 -13.20 10.68
C LYS A 75 -14.08 -13.35 10.74
N GLY A 76 -13.35 -12.34 11.23
CA GLY A 76 -11.90 -12.34 11.26
C GLY A 76 -11.23 -12.16 9.88
N LEU A 77 -11.99 -11.75 8.88
CA LEU A 77 -11.52 -11.51 7.51
C LEU A 77 -10.99 -10.09 7.30
N ILE A 78 -11.42 -9.13 8.13
CA ILE A 78 -10.80 -7.79 8.19
C ILE A 78 -9.95 -7.70 9.45
N TYR A 79 -8.74 -7.19 9.30
CA TYR A 79 -7.80 -7.01 10.39
C TYR A 79 -6.94 -5.77 10.18
N LYS A 80 -6.37 -5.23 11.28
CA LYS A 80 -5.36 -4.19 11.25
C LYS A 80 -3.98 -4.81 11.47
N GLY A 81 -3.01 -4.46 10.62
CA GLY A 81 -1.65 -4.99 10.73
C GLY A 81 -0.62 -4.12 10.03
N SER A 82 0.64 -4.26 10.44
CA SER A 82 1.77 -3.65 9.74
C SER A 82 2.22 -4.57 8.62
N ARG A 83 2.17 -4.07 7.40
CA ARG A 83 2.65 -4.76 6.21
C ARG A 83 3.28 -3.76 5.26
N ILE A 84 4.08 -4.26 4.34
CA ILE A 84 4.57 -3.44 3.26
C ILE A 84 3.44 -3.14 2.27
N ILE A 85 3.31 -1.88 1.93
CA ILE A 85 2.28 -1.35 1.03
C ILE A 85 2.91 -0.43 -0.01
N ASN A 86 2.22 -0.23 -1.11
CA ASN A 86 2.55 0.84 -2.05
C ASN A 86 2.10 2.19 -1.47
N TRP A 87 3.03 3.11 -1.32
CA TRP A 87 2.78 4.44 -0.77
C TRP A 87 3.06 5.52 -1.82
N CYS A 88 2.15 6.46 -1.99
CA CYS A 88 2.36 7.64 -2.82
C CYS A 88 2.80 8.82 -1.95
N PRO A 89 4.06 9.30 -2.05
CA PRO A 89 4.55 10.40 -1.22
C PRO A 89 3.89 11.75 -1.50
N GLU A 90 3.47 11.98 -2.74
CA GLU A 90 2.80 13.24 -3.11
C GLU A 90 1.36 13.29 -2.60
N CYS A 91 0.61 12.20 -2.76
CA CYS A 91 -0.77 12.11 -2.27
C CYS A 91 -0.83 11.79 -0.78
N GLN A 92 0.26 11.30 -0.18
CA GLN A 92 0.39 10.84 1.21
C GLN A 92 -0.70 9.83 1.57
N THR A 93 -0.80 8.79 0.76
CA THR A 93 -1.78 7.71 0.93
C THR A 93 -1.24 6.39 0.39
N SER A 94 -1.73 5.29 0.96
CA SER A 94 -1.58 3.96 0.37
C SER A 94 -2.36 3.89 -0.94
N ILE A 95 -1.84 3.10 -1.88
CA ILE A 95 -2.47 2.79 -3.16
C ILE A 95 -2.47 1.27 -3.38
N SER A 96 -3.43 0.78 -4.14
CA SER A 96 -3.51 -0.64 -4.52
C SER A 96 -2.53 -0.96 -5.66
N ASP A 97 -2.23 -2.26 -5.84
CA ASP A 97 -1.41 -2.70 -6.97
C ASP A 97 -2.02 -2.31 -8.33
N ALA A 98 -3.35 -2.22 -8.41
CA ALA A 98 -4.07 -1.82 -9.63
C ALA A 98 -3.90 -0.32 -9.97
N GLU A 99 -3.51 0.51 -9.00
CA GLU A 99 -3.25 1.95 -9.17
C GLU A 99 -1.76 2.24 -9.46
N VAL A 100 -0.92 1.20 -9.59
CA VAL A 100 0.51 1.32 -9.91
C VAL A 100 0.73 1.01 -11.39
N GLU A 101 1.16 2.01 -12.14
CA GLU A 101 1.60 1.85 -13.52
C GLU A 101 3.13 1.67 -13.57
N HIS A 102 3.58 0.59 -14.20
CA HIS A 102 5.01 0.33 -14.37
C HIS A 102 5.51 0.92 -15.69
N VAL A 103 6.49 1.79 -15.59
CA VAL A 103 7.13 2.45 -16.73
C VAL A 103 8.61 2.08 -16.77
N ASP A 104 9.10 1.68 -17.94
CA ASP A 104 10.53 1.41 -18.13
C ASP A 104 11.31 2.73 -18.11
N GLU A 105 12.21 2.86 -17.14
CA GLU A 105 13.08 4.03 -16.98
C GLU A 105 14.55 3.66 -17.15
N ASN A 106 15.32 4.60 -17.68
CA ASN A 106 16.77 4.53 -17.72
C ASN A 106 17.31 4.97 -16.36
N GLY A 107 17.76 4.00 -15.59
CA GLY A 107 18.37 4.21 -14.28
C GLY A 107 19.80 3.67 -14.25
N HIS A 108 20.26 3.38 -13.05
CA HIS A 108 21.59 2.85 -12.85
C HIS A 108 21.58 1.71 -11.85
N PHE A 109 22.56 0.81 -11.96
CA PHE A 109 23.01 -0.06 -10.88
C PHE A 109 24.25 0.55 -10.24
N TRP A 110 24.15 0.87 -8.95
CA TRP A 110 25.27 1.26 -8.12
C TRP A 110 25.86 0.03 -7.46
N HIS A 111 27.11 -0.27 -7.77
CA HIS A 111 27.87 -1.37 -7.19
C HIS A 111 28.65 -0.87 -5.98
N ILE A 112 28.36 -1.42 -4.81
CA ILE A 112 28.81 -0.92 -3.51
C ILE A 112 29.50 -2.05 -2.75
N ARG A 113 30.63 -1.75 -2.10
CA ARG A 113 31.37 -2.68 -1.22
C ARG A 113 30.82 -2.61 0.19
N TYR A 114 30.50 -3.78 0.74
CA TYR A 114 30.17 -3.97 2.14
C TYR A 114 31.33 -4.72 2.79
N PRO A 115 32.20 -4.05 3.59
CA PRO A 115 33.37 -4.67 4.19
C PRO A 115 33.00 -5.81 5.14
N ILE A 116 33.81 -6.85 5.18
CA ILE A 116 33.62 -7.97 6.10
C ILE A 116 34.26 -7.57 7.45
N VAL A 117 33.49 -7.73 8.54
CA VAL A 117 33.93 -7.36 9.89
C VAL A 117 35.05 -8.30 10.34
N GLY A 118 36.19 -7.74 10.72
CA GLY A 118 37.34 -8.49 11.29
C GLY A 118 38.19 -9.25 10.28
N GLU A 119 37.92 -9.12 8.99
CA GLU A 119 38.70 -9.76 7.92
C GLU A 119 38.93 -8.77 6.78
N ASP A 120 40.03 -8.98 6.02
CA ASP A 120 40.23 -8.27 4.78
C ASP A 120 39.27 -8.78 3.70
N GLY A 121 38.54 -7.88 3.04
CA GLY A 121 37.63 -8.22 1.96
C GLY A 121 36.28 -7.51 2.08
N PHE A 122 35.44 -7.74 1.10
CA PHE A 122 34.11 -7.13 1.00
C PHE A 122 33.16 -8.03 0.21
N VAL A 123 31.84 -7.79 0.41
CA VAL A 123 30.80 -8.30 -0.47
C VAL A 123 30.37 -7.16 -1.39
N GLU A 124 30.25 -7.42 -2.70
CA GLU A 124 29.77 -6.43 -3.66
C GLU A 124 28.28 -6.58 -3.86
N ILE A 125 27.53 -5.48 -3.62
CA ILE A 125 26.10 -5.38 -3.81
C ILE A 125 25.81 -4.44 -4.98
N ALA A 126 24.84 -4.80 -5.82
CA ALA A 126 24.29 -3.91 -6.86
C ALA A 126 22.86 -3.51 -6.52
N THR A 127 22.56 -2.22 -6.54
CA THR A 127 21.22 -1.70 -6.21
C THR A 127 20.81 -0.57 -7.15
N THR A 128 19.50 -0.47 -7.45
CA THR A 128 18.89 0.68 -8.14
C THR A 128 18.47 1.79 -7.19
N ARG A 129 18.46 1.51 -5.87
CA ARG A 129 17.97 2.41 -4.82
C ARG A 129 18.98 2.55 -3.68
N PRO A 130 20.12 3.22 -3.90
CA PRO A 130 21.16 3.35 -2.88
C PRO A 130 20.69 4.06 -1.61
N GLU A 131 19.73 4.99 -1.67
CA GLU A 131 19.17 5.70 -0.51
C GLU A 131 18.55 4.76 0.52
N THR A 132 17.99 3.61 0.10
CA THR A 132 17.40 2.64 1.05
C THR A 132 18.44 1.79 1.78
N LEU A 133 19.73 1.83 1.36
CA LEU A 133 20.84 1.18 2.07
C LEU A 133 20.85 1.52 3.56
N LEU A 134 20.47 2.74 3.92
CA LEU A 134 20.39 3.19 5.30
C LEU A 134 19.47 2.31 6.17
N GLY A 135 18.54 1.57 5.57
CA GLY A 135 17.61 0.65 6.24
C GLY A 135 17.97 -0.84 6.08
N ASP A 136 19.12 -1.17 5.49
CA ASP A 136 19.50 -2.57 5.31
C ASP A 136 19.70 -3.28 6.64
N THR A 137 19.25 -4.54 6.73
CA THR A 137 19.35 -5.37 7.93
C THR A 137 20.02 -6.72 7.69
N ALA A 138 20.27 -7.08 6.43
CA ALA A 138 21.07 -8.23 6.05
C ALA A 138 21.57 -8.11 4.61
N VAL A 139 22.49 -8.98 4.24
CA VAL A 139 22.81 -9.33 2.86
C VAL A 139 22.47 -10.81 2.66
N ALA A 140 21.68 -11.12 1.65
CA ALA A 140 21.29 -12.47 1.31
C ALA A 140 22.14 -13.02 0.16
N VAL A 141 22.48 -14.30 0.25
CA VAL A 141 23.15 -15.08 -0.79
C VAL A 141 22.37 -16.38 -1.02
N ASN A 142 22.47 -16.94 -2.22
CA ASN A 142 21.84 -18.23 -2.48
C ASN A 142 22.60 -19.35 -1.74
N PRO A 143 21.92 -20.28 -1.01
CA PRO A 143 22.56 -21.36 -0.25
C PRO A 143 23.37 -22.33 -1.11
N GLU A 144 23.08 -22.38 -2.43
CA GLU A 144 23.80 -23.23 -3.38
C GLU A 144 24.91 -22.48 -4.15
N ASP A 145 25.15 -21.19 -3.86
CA ASP A 145 26.19 -20.41 -4.52
C ASP A 145 27.53 -20.60 -3.81
N GLU A 146 28.38 -21.46 -4.37
CA GLU A 146 29.71 -21.77 -3.80
C GLU A 146 30.61 -20.55 -3.65
N ARG A 147 30.35 -19.47 -4.39
CA ARG A 147 31.12 -18.21 -4.26
C ARG A 147 30.97 -17.57 -2.87
N TYR A 148 29.79 -17.77 -2.23
CA TYR A 148 29.40 -17.00 -1.04
C TYR A 148 28.99 -17.85 0.16
N THR A 149 28.86 -19.17 0.03
CA THR A 149 28.46 -20.06 1.15
C THR A 149 29.35 -19.93 2.38
N HIS A 150 30.66 -19.63 2.18
CA HIS A 150 31.63 -19.44 3.27
C HIS A 150 31.43 -18.12 4.05
N LEU A 151 30.59 -17.21 3.53
CA LEU A 151 30.27 -15.92 4.17
C LEU A 151 29.02 -15.99 5.05
N VAL A 152 28.19 -17.01 4.89
CA VAL A 152 26.94 -17.14 5.65
C VAL A 152 27.23 -17.15 7.16
N GLY A 153 26.55 -16.27 7.89
CA GLY A 153 26.74 -16.05 9.33
C GLY A 153 27.83 -15.04 9.69
N LYS A 154 28.63 -14.58 8.73
CA LYS A 154 29.56 -13.46 8.97
C LYS A 154 28.81 -12.13 9.04
N MET A 155 29.45 -11.16 9.67
CA MET A 155 28.94 -9.77 9.75
C MET A 155 29.62 -8.89 8.71
N LEU A 156 28.84 -8.02 8.12
CA LEU A 156 29.31 -6.95 7.20
C LEU A 156 29.13 -5.61 7.88
N GLU A 157 30.06 -4.69 7.63
CA GLU A 157 29.90 -3.31 8.00
C GLU A 157 28.96 -2.64 6.98
N LEU A 158 27.83 -2.12 7.44
CA LEU A 158 26.90 -1.37 6.58
C LEU A 158 27.51 0.00 6.28
N PRO A 159 27.79 0.30 5.00
CA PRO A 159 28.47 1.53 4.61
C PRO A 159 27.87 2.79 5.20
N LEU A 160 28.72 3.71 5.65
CA LEU A 160 28.37 5.05 6.15
C LEU A 160 27.50 5.11 7.41
N THR A 161 27.10 3.98 7.99
CA THR A 161 26.15 3.94 9.14
C THR A 161 26.80 3.52 10.45
N GLY A 162 27.91 2.81 10.41
CA GLY A 162 28.54 2.16 11.57
C GLY A 162 27.78 0.94 12.10
N ARG A 163 26.69 0.54 11.47
CA ARG A 163 25.96 -0.69 11.82
C ARG A 163 26.62 -1.93 11.21
N GLN A 164 26.42 -3.05 11.85
CA GLN A 164 26.82 -4.36 11.33
C GLN A 164 25.59 -5.20 11.03
N ILE A 165 25.58 -5.85 9.86
CA ILE A 165 24.47 -6.67 9.37
C ILE A 165 24.96 -8.07 9.00
N PRO A 166 24.19 -9.14 9.21
CA PRO A 166 24.59 -10.50 8.90
C PRO A 166 24.49 -10.81 7.40
N VAL A 167 25.31 -11.77 6.96
CA VAL A 167 25.09 -12.50 5.71
C VAL A 167 24.18 -13.67 6.00
N ILE A 168 23.06 -13.76 5.29
CA ILE A 168 22.08 -14.85 5.42
C ILE A 168 21.98 -15.67 4.13
N ALA A 169 21.53 -16.92 4.25
CA ALA A 169 21.27 -17.78 3.09
C ALA A 169 19.77 -17.83 2.80
N ASP A 170 19.35 -17.44 1.60
CA ASP A 170 17.96 -17.53 1.17
C ASP A 170 17.87 -17.90 -0.31
N ALA A 171 17.00 -18.88 -0.64
CA ALA A 171 16.79 -19.38 -1.99
C ALA A 171 16.13 -18.34 -2.93
N TYR A 172 15.62 -17.25 -2.39
CA TYR A 172 15.12 -16.11 -3.14
C TYR A 172 16.18 -15.49 -4.06
N VAL A 173 17.44 -15.54 -3.66
CA VAL A 173 18.55 -14.91 -4.41
C VAL A 173 18.83 -15.68 -5.69
N ASP A 174 18.72 -15.00 -6.83
CA ASP A 174 19.16 -15.52 -8.12
C ASP A 174 20.70 -15.41 -8.26
N LYS A 175 21.37 -16.55 -8.38
CA LYS A 175 22.84 -16.65 -8.52
C LYS A 175 23.38 -15.95 -9.76
N GLU A 176 22.59 -15.89 -10.83
CA GLU A 176 23.00 -15.35 -12.12
C GLU A 176 22.66 -13.87 -12.30
N PHE A 177 21.85 -13.30 -11.38
CA PHE A 177 21.44 -11.91 -11.46
C PHE A 177 22.38 -10.99 -10.64
N GLY A 178 22.84 -9.90 -11.29
CA GLY A 178 23.69 -8.89 -10.63
C GLY A 178 25.02 -9.46 -10.13
N THR A 179 25.26 -9.35 -8.81
CA THR A 179 26.44 -9.89 -8.15
C THR A 179 26.21 -11.29 -7.56
N GLY A 180 24.97 -11.75 -7.50
CA GLY A 180 24.56 -12.95 -6.75
C GLY A 180 24.43 -12.69 -5.24
N CYS A 181 24.58 -11.44 -4.80
CA CYS A 181 24.34 -10.98 -3.44
C CYS A 181 23.30 -9.87 -3.46
N VAL A 182 22.31 -9.97 -2.57
CA VAL A 182 21.20 -9.00 -2.49
C VAL A 182 21.19 -8.35 -1.11
N LYS A 183 21.18 -7.02 -1.06
CA LYS A 183 20.90 -6.30 0.18
C LYS A 183 19.44 -6.54 0.58
N ILE A 184 19.18 -6.68 1.86
CA ILE A 184 17.82 -6.91 2.38
C ILE A 184 17.39 -5.70 3.20
N THR A 185 16.37 -5.01 2.68
CA THR A 185 15.77 -3.82 3.29
C THR A 185 14.26 -4.07 3.52
N PRO A 186 13.87 -4.80 4.57
CA PRO A 186 12.49 -5.28 4.76
C PRO A 186 11.43 -4.17 4.76
N ALA A 187 11.80 -2.96 5.17
CA ALA A 187 10.87 -1.83 5.21
C ALA A 187 10.60 -1.16 3.84
N HIS A 188 11.39 -1.48 2.79
CA HIS A 188 11.36 -0.73 1.52
C HIS A 188 11.33 -1.59 0.24
N ASP A 189 11.21 -2.91 0.36
CA ASP A 189 11.01 -3.83 -0.76
C ASP A 189 10.11 -4.99 -0.36
N PRO A 190 9.07 -5.33 -1.16
CA PRO A 190 8.13 -6.42 -0.82
C PRO A 190 8.78 -7.79 -0.72
N ASN A 191 9.78 -8.08 -1.53
CA ASN A 191 10.48 -9.36 -1.48
C ASN A 191 11.40 -9.43 -0.27
N ASP A 192 12.11 -8.33 0.02
CA ASP A 192 12.97 -8.20 1.20
C ASP A 192 12.15 -8.29 2.49
N PHE A 193 10.92 -7.79 2.50
CA PHE A 193 9.98 -7.95 3.62
C PHE A 193 9.67 -9.41 3.92
N GLU A 194 9.41 -10.22 2.90
CA GLU A 194 9.16 -11.65 3.07
C GLU A 194 10.44 -12.41 3.50
N VAL A 195 11.61 -12.04 2.96
CA VAL A 195 12.90 -12.54 3.44
C VAL A 195 13.10 -12.15 4.91
N GLY A 196 12.83 -10.90 5.24
CA GLY A 196 12.93 -10.37 6.60
C GLY A 196 12.11 -11.16 7.61
N LYS A 197 10.86 -11.48 7.26
CA LYS A 197 9.98 -12.34 8.09
C LYS A 197 10.54 -13.74 8.30
N ARG A 198 11.03 -14.39 7.23
CA ARG A 198 11.60 -15.74 7.35
C ARG A 198 12.82 -15.81 8.25
N HIS A 199 13.61 -14.75 8.27
CA HIS A 199 14.86 -14.65 9.02
C HIS A 199 14.75 -13.85 10.32
N GLY A 200 13.58 -13.28 10.65
CA GLY A 200 13.37 -12.49 11.86
C GLY A 200 14.19 -11.20 11.88
N LEU A 201 14.38 -10.56 10.70
CA LEU A 201 15.14 -9.31 10.55
C LEU A 201 14.32 -8.11 11.02
N GLU A 202 15.02 -7.07 11.46
CA GLU A 202 14.41 -5.79 11.83
C GLU A 202 13.89 -5.04 10.60
N GLU A 203 12.76 -4.35 10.74
CA GLU A 203 12.16 -3.49 9.71
C GLU A 203 12.53 -2.04 9.99
N ILE A 204 13.61 -1.54 9.37
CA ILE A 204 14.08 -0.17 9.56
C ILE A 204 13.55 0.72 8.43
N ASN A 205 12.47 1.43 8.69
CA ASN A 205 11.96 2.45 7.79
C ASN A 205 12.86 3.71 7.83
N VAL A 206 13.32 4.16 6.66
CA VAL A 206 14.19 5.35 6.52
C VAL A 206 13.48 6.54 5.86
N LEU A 207 12.21 6.41 5.50
CA LEU A 207 11.44 7.46 4.83
C LEU A 207 10.31 7.99 5.72
N ASN A 208 10.06 9.28 5.63
CA ASN A 208 8.83 9.93 6.08
C ASN A 208 7.71 9.75 5.04
N ASP A 209 6.50 10.18 5.36
CA ASP A 209 5.33 10.06 4.49
C ASP A 209 5.44 10.85 3.17
N ASP A 210 6.23 11.91 3.15
CA ASP A 210 6.56 12.71 1.97
C ASP A 210 7.81 12.20 1.22
N ALA A 211 8.33 11.03 1.62
CA ALA A 211 9.57 10.41 1.12
C ALA A 211 10.84 11.24 1.35
N THR A 212 10.83 12.17 2.30
CA THR A 212 12.07 12.69 2.87
C THR A 212 12.69 11.65 3.79
N ILE A 213 14.00 11.69 3.96
CA ILE A 213 14.72 10.78 4.87
C ILE A 213 14.36 11.11 6.32
N ASN A 214 13.98 10.10 7.09
CA ASN A 214 13.67 10.26 8.52
C ASN A 214 14.94 10.19 9.41
N ALA A 215 14.75 10.21 10.73
CA ALA A 215 15.86 10.20 11.69
C ALA A 215 16.77 8.94 11.58
N ASN A 216 16.25 7.80 11.10
CA ASN A 216 17.05 6.58 10.89
C ASN A 216 18.11 6.75 9.78
N GLY A 217 17.95 7.73 8.91
CA GLY A 217 18.93 8.08 7.88
C GLY A 217 20.12 8.90 8.37
N GLY A 218 20.24 9.18 9.69
CA GLY A 218 21.37 9.86 10.31
C GLY A 218 21.62 11.23 9.71
N LYS A 219 22.84 11.45 9.17
CA LYS A 219 23.24 12.76 8.59
C LYS A 219 22.42 13.19 7.36
N TYR A 220 21.70 12.27 6.73
CA TYR A 220 20.84 12.53 5.58
C TYR A 220 19.41 12.88 5.96
N ALA A 221 19.05 12.85 7.25
CA ALA A 221 17.70 13.15 7.73
C ALA A 221 17.20 14.53 7.24
N GLY A 222 15.97 14.57 6.76
CA GLY A 222 15.34 15.75 6.18
C GLY A 222 15.62 15.99 4.69
N MET A 223 16.53 15.25 4.05
CA MET A 223 16.75 15.34 2.62
C MET A 223 15.63 14.66 1.84
N ASP A 224 15.28 15.18 0.66
CA ASP A 224 14.50 14.42 -0.33
C ASP A 224 15.23 13.12 -0.70
N ARG A 225 14.50 12.05 -0.98
CA ARG A 225 15.06 10.73 -1.31
C ARG A 225 16.09 10.77 -2.46
N TYR A 226 15.86 11.57 -3.51
CA TYR A 226 16.76 11.69 -4.65
C TYR A 226 17.99 12.56 -4.35
N GLU A 227 17.82 13.59 -3.53
CA GLU A 227 18.97 14.37 -3.03
C GLU A 227 19.83 13.54 -2.07
N CYS A 228 19.19 12.74 -1.21
CA CYS A 228 19.90 11.76 -0.38
C CYS A 228 20.67 10.76 -1.23
N ARG A 229 20.05 10.19 -2.27
CA ARG A 229 20.71 9.27 -3.22
C ARG A 229 22.00 9.87 -3.78
N LYS A 230 21.96 11.13 -4.26
CA LYS A 230 23.13 11.83 -4.79
C LYS A 230 24.22 12.03 -3.73
N ALA A 231 23.84 12.50 -2.54
CA ALA A 231 24.76 12.74 -1.45
C ALA A 231 25.41 11.46 -0.94
N LEU A 232 24.62 10.40 -0.77
CA LEU A 232 25.08 9.10 -0.30
C LEU A 232 26.04 8.44 -1.30
N VAL A 233 25.74 8.50 -2.61
CA VAL A 233 26.63 7.98 -3.65
C VAL A 233 27.96 8.73 -3.66
N ALA A 234 27.96 10.06 -3.51
CA ALA A 234 29.17 10.86 -3.40
C ALA A 234 30.00 10.48 -2.16
N ASP A 235 29.36 10.24 -1.02
CA ASP A 235 30.03 9.81 0.20
C ASP A 235 30.64 8.40 0.09
N LEU A 236 29.91 7.47 -0.60
CA LEU A 236 30.42 6.12 -0.90
C LEU A 236 31.67 6.19 -1.80
N ASP A 237 31.68 7.04 -2.81
CA ASP A 237 32.81 7.26 -3.70
C ASP A 237 34.02 7.83 -2.92
N ALA A 238 33.79 8.87 -2.12
CA ALA A 238 34.80 9.46 -1.27
C ALA A 238 35.39 8.47 -0.25
N ALA A 239 34.61 7.52 0.23
CA ALA A 239 35.04 6.44 1.14
C ALA A 239 35.73 5.27 0.40
N GLY A 240 35.78 5.26 -0.93
CA GLY A 240 36.29 4.15 -1.74
C GLY A 240 35.44 2.91 -1.73
N LEU A 241 34.17 3.05 -1.35
CA LEU A 241 33.18 1.95 -1.27
C LEU A 241 32.32 1.83 -2.53
N LEU A 242 32.31 2.82 -3.42
CA LEU A 242 31.65 2.74 -4.72
C LEU A 242 32.58 2.03 -5.71
N VAL A 243 32.13 0.92 -6.30
CA VAL A 243 32.93 0.15 -7.28
C VAL A 243 32.76 0.71 -8.68
N LYS A 244 31.51 0.86 -9.10
CA LYS A 244 31.12 1.38 -10.41
C LYS A 244 29.65 1.77 -10.42
N VAL A 245 29.28 2.56 -11.41
CA VAL A 245 27.90 2.85 -11.77
C VAL A 245 27.67 2.30 -13.17
N ALA A 246 26.70 1.41 -13.34
CA ALA A 246 26.35 0.81 -14.62
C ALA A 246 24.95 1.26 -15.05
N ASP A 247 24.77 1.58 -16.32
CA ASP A 247 23.44 1.88 -16.85
C ASP A 247 22.55 0.64 -16.75
N HIS A 248 21.32 0.87 -16.32
CA HIS A 248 20.34 -0.20 -16.13
C HIS A 248 18.94 0.31 -16.41
N GLN A 249 18.23 -0.37 -17.31
CA GLN A 249 16.84 -0.10 -17.57
C GLN A 249 15.98 -1.04 -16.72
N HIS A 250 15.03 -0.48 -15.98
CA HIS A 250 14.13 -1.24 -15.11
C HIS A 250 12.75 -0.59 -15.04
N ALA A 251 11.75 -1.41 -14.72
CA ALA A 251 10.38 -0.95 -14.54
C ALA A 251 10.25 -0.23 -13.17
N VAL A 252 9.77 1.00 -13.19
CA VAL A 252 9.51 1.82 -12.01
C VAL A 252 8.00 1.99 -11.86
N GLY A 253 7.49 1.76 -10.65
CA GLY A 253 6.07 1.95 -10.35
C GLY A 253 5.72 3.42 -10.13
N HIS A 254 4.68 3.88 -10.80
CA HIS A 254 4.12 5.22 -10.67
C HIS A 254 2.65 5.17 -10.27
N HIS A 255 2.20 6.12 -9.47
CA HIS A 255 0.80 6.27 -9.15
C HIS A 255 0.04 6.81 -10.36
N ASP A 256 -0.98 6.11 -10.85
CA ASP A 256 -1.76 6.42 -12.06
C ASP A 256 -2.37 7.83 -12.07
N ARG A 257 -2.68 8.40 -10.89
CA ARG A 257 -3.34 9.70 -10.76
C ARG A 257 -2.42 10.90 -10.77
N CYS A 258 -1.24 10.79 -10.17
CA CYS A 258 -0.32 11.94 -10.03
C CYS A 258 1.02 11.73 -10.74
N GLY A 259 1.32 10.50 -11.20
CA GLY A 259 2.58 10.17 -11.84
C GLY A 259 3.78 10.10 -10.90
N CYS A 260 3.56 10.23 -9.58
CA CYS A 260 4.63 10.15 -8.60
C CYS A 260 5.16 8.73 -8.48
N THR A 261 6.49 8.58 -8.40
CA THR A 261 7.13 7.28 -8.12
C THR A 261 6.67 6.74 -6.78
N VAL A 262 6.18 5.51 -6.78
CA VAL A 262 5.67 4.80 -5.60
C VAL A 262 6.81 4.35 -4.71
N GLU A 263 6.62 4.46 -3.40
CA GLU A 263 7.54 3.95 -2.39
C GLU A 263 6.92 2.76 -1.64
N PRO A 264 7.49 1.55 -1.74
CA PRO A 264 7.13 0.48 -0.83
C PRO A 264 7.52 0.88 0.59
N MET A 265 6.56 0.83 1.53
CA MET A 265 6.77 1.21 2.94
C MET A 265 5.98 0.31 3.88
N VAL A 266 6.58 -0.07 5.00
CA VAL A 266 5.85 -0.78 6.07
C VAL A 266 5.04 0.23 6.87
N LYS A 267 3.72 0.03 6.90
CA LYS A 267 2.79 0.88 7.66
C LYS A 267 1.65 0.06 8.26
N PRO A 268 1.12 0.47 9.43
CA PRO A 268 -0.11 -0.11 9.96
C PRO A 268 -1.30 0.31 9.09
N GLN A 269 -2.01 -0.67 8.54
CA GLN A 269 -3.15 -0.48 7.64
C GLN A 269 -4.26 -1.50 7.94
N TRP A 270 -5.44 -1.28 7.38
CA TRP A 270 -6.53 -2.24 7.40
C TRP A 270 -6.48 -3.12 6.15
N PHE A 271 -6.65 -4.42 6.35
CA PHE A 271 -6.57 -5.42 5.29
C PHE A 271 -7.78 -6.34 5.29
N VAL A 272 -8.12 -6.85 4.09
CA VAL A 272 -9.01 -7.98 3.91
C VAL A 272 -8.17 -9.22 3.61
N ALA A 273 -8.38 -10.30 4.35
CA ALA A 273 -7.80 -11.61 4.08
C ALA A 273 -8.46 -12.21 2.85
N MET A 274 -7.83 -12.10 1.70
CA MET A 274 -8.45 -12.41 0.40
C MET A 274 -8.45 -13.89 0.07
N GLU A 275 -7.54 -14.69 0.59
CA GLU A 275 -7.41 -16.11 0.25
C GLU A 275 -8.71 -16.88 0.48
N GLU A 276 -9.32 -16.72 1.66
CA GLU A 276 -10.56 -17.41 2.02
C GLU A 276 -11.76 -16.96 1.15
N LEU A 277 -11.77 -15.70 0.73
CA LEU A 277 -12.79 -15.14 -0.17
C LEU A 277 -12.60 -15.59 -1.62
N ALA A 278 -11.37 -15.84 -2.04
CA ALA A 278 -11.06 -16.31 -3.40
C ALA A 278 -11.43 -17.78 -3.63
N LYS A 279 -11.35 -18.62 -2.60
CA LYS A 279 -11.63 -20.08 -2.70
C LYS A 279 -12.98 -20.39 -3.34
N PRO A 280 -14.13 -19.86 -2.83
CA PRO A 280 -15.42 -20.16 -3.43
C PRO A 280 -15.56 -19.61 -4.87
N ALA A 281 -14.94 -18.49 -5.18
CA ALA A 281 -14.94 -17.92 -6.53
C ALA A 281 -14.18 -18.82 -7.52
N ILE A 282 -13.01 -19.34 -7.14
CA ILE A 282 -12.25 -20.32 -7.91
C ILE A 282 -13.07 -21.60 -8.12
N GLU A 283 -13.69 -22.12 -7.07
CA GLU A 283 -14.50 -23.34 -7.12
C GLU A 283 -15.73 -23.21 -8.04
N ALA A 284 -16.37 -22.05 -8.07
CA ALA A 284 -17.52 -21.80 -8.94
C ALA A 284 -17.16 -21.98 -10.44
N VAL A 285 -15.97 -21.53 -10.84
CA VAL A 285 -15.48 -21.73 -12.22
C VAL A 285 -15.04 -23.19 -12.44
N LYS A 286 -14.32 -23.80 -11.50
CA LYS A 286 -13.90 -25.22 -11.61
C LYS A 286 -15.09 -26.17 -11.71
N LYS A 287 -16.18 -25.90 -11.01
CA LYS A 287 -17.43 -26.70 -11.08
C LYS A 287 -18.28 -26.40 -12.32
N GLY A 288 -18.00 -25.32 -13.02
CA GLY A 288 -18.75 -24.89 -14.18
C GLY A 288 -20.03 -24.13 -13.87
N ASP A 289 -20.22 -23.68 -12.61
CA ASP A 289 -21.32 -22.81 -12.20
C ASP A 289 -21.17 -21.42 -12.85
N MET A 290 -19.93 -21.00 -13.08
CA MET A 290 -19.58 -19.83 -13.86
C MET A 290 -18.64 -20.21 -15.02
N LYS A 291 -18.84 -19.61 -16.21
CA LYS A 291 -18.03 -19.88 -17.41
C LYS A 291 -17.59 -18.59 -18.08
N PHE A 292 -16.35 -18.56 -18.55
CA PHE A 292 -15.86 -17.49 -19.41
C PHE A 292 -16.13 -17.78 -20.87
N VAL A 293 -16.45 -16.74 -21.64
CA VAL A 293 -16.62 -16.83 -23.10
C VAL A 293 -15.77 -15.74 -23.73
N PRO A 294 -14.70 -16.07 -24.46
CA PRO A 294 -14.15 -17.41 -24.68
C PRO A 294 -13.41 -17.98 -23.46
N ASP A 295 -13.29 -19.31 -23.40
CA ASP A 295 -12.73 -20.08 -22.27
C ASP A 295 -11.29 -19.65 -21.89
N ARG A 296 -10.51 -19.09 -22.82
CA ARG A 296 -9.12 -18.66 -22.57
C ARG A 296 -8.96 -17.67 -21.40
N PHE A 297 -10.01 -16.95 -21.03
CA PHE A 297 -9.98 -15.98 -19.93
C PHE A 297 -10.03 -16.63 -18.54
N ASP A 298 -10.35 -17.92 -18.44
CA ASP A 298 -10.30 -18.67 -17.19
C ASP A 298 -8.87 -18.72 -16.62
N LYS A 299 -7.84 -18.80 -17.49
CA LYS A 299 -6.43 -18.80 -17.10
C LYS A 299 -6.01 -17.50 -16.42
N ILE A 300 -6.48 -16.36 -16.93
CA ILE A 300 -6.22 -15.06 -16.34
C ILE A 300 -6.92 -14.96 -14.98
N TYR A 301 -8.17 -15.41 -14.90
CA TYR A 301 -8.95 -15.44 -13.68
C TYR A 301 -8.27 -16.27 -12.59
N TYR A 302 -7.87 -17.51 -12.90
CA TYR A 302 -7.16 -18.37 -11.96
C TYR A 302 -5.82 -17.77 -11.53
N HIS A 303 -5.06 -17.21 -12.46
CA HIS A 303 -3.78 -16.60 -12.15
C HIS A 303 -3.93 -15.48 -11.09
N TRP A 304 -4.93 -14.62 -11.23
CA TRP A 304 -5.19 -13.55 -10.27
C TRP A 304 -5.66 -14.08 -8.91
N LEU A 305 -6.60 -15.02 -8.89
CA LEU A 305 -7.20 -15.49 -7.64
C LEU A 305 -6.31 -16.48 -6.88
N GLU A 306 -5.54 -17.31 -7.57
CA GLU A 306 -4.61 -18.27 -6.94
C GLU A 306 -3.36 -17.60 -6.38
N ASN A 307 -3.03 -16.39 -6.86
CA ASN A 307 -1.91 -15.58 -6.36
C ASN A 307 -2.37 -14.32 -5.61
N ILE A 308 -3.63 -14.30 -5.18
CA ILE A 308 -4.18 -13.12 -4.54
C ILE A 308 -3.51 -12.85 -3.18
N ARG A 309 -3.20 -11.57 -2.93
CA ARG A 309 -2.65 -11.11 -1.66
C ARG A 309 -3.73 -10.40 -0.86
N ASP A 310 -3.49 -10.24 0.44
CA ASP A 310 -4.38 -9.47 1.30
C ASP A 310 -4.52 -8.04 0.76
N TRP A 311 -5.75 -7.58 0.66
CA TRP A 311 -6.09 -6.29 0.10
C TRP A 311 -6.01 -5.18 1.15
N CYS A 312 -5.14 -4.21 0.96
CA CYS A 312 -5.10 -2.99 1.77
C CYS A 312 -6.30 -2.11 1.44
N ILE A 313 -7.20 -1.94 2.40
CA ILE A 313 -8.47 -1.22 2.22
C ILE A 313 -8.49 0.18 2.84
N SER A 314 -7.49 0.57 3.61
CA SER A 314 -7.42 1.92 4.20
C SER A 314 -6.72 2.90 3.27
N ARG A 315 -7.24 4.14 3.21
CA ARG A 315 -6.67 5.26 2.46
C ARG A 315 -6.62 6.48 3.37
N GLN A 316 -5.52 7.22 3.31
CA GLN A 316 -5.31 8.46 4.08
C GLN A 316 -5.94 9.67 3.35
N LEU A 317 -7.00 9.43 2.63
CA LEU A 317 -7.86 10.44 2.01
C LEU A 317 -8.93 10.86 3.02
N TRP A 318 -9.41 12.09 2.91
CA TRP A 318 -10.48 12.56 3.78
C TRP A 318 -11.86 12.37 3.17
N TRP A 319 -11.93 12.31 1.84
CA TRP A 319 -13.15 12.07 1.09
C TRP A 319 -13.35 10.57 0.82
N GLY A 320 -14.41 9.99 1.38
CA GLY A 320 -14.74 8.58 1.24
C GLY A 320 -15.54 8.05 2.43
N HIS A 321 -15.86 6.77 2.41
CA HIS A 321 -16.44 6.07 3.55
C HIS A 321 -15.41 5.93 4.65
N ARG A 322 -15.63 6.58 5.78
CA ARG A 322 -14.74 6.51 6.92
C ARG A 322 -14.79 5.11 7.54
N ILE A 323 -13.64 4.58 7.94
CA ILE A 323 -13.55 3.25 8.55
C ILE A 323 -14.36 3.23 9.85
N PRO A 324 -15.29 2.26 10.04
CA PRO A 324 -16.18 2.19 11.21
C PRO A 324 -15.48 1.50 12.39
N ALA A 325 -14.32 2.01 12.77
CA ALA A 325 -13.51 1.55 13.90
C ALA A 325 -13.13 2.73 14.79
N TRP A 326 -13.20 2.55 16.10
CA TRP A 326 -12.90 3.56 17.10
C TRP A 326 -11.86 3.05 18.07
N TYR A 327 -10.84 3.86 18.32
CA TYR A 327 -9.77 3.60 19.29
C TYR A 327 -10.15 4.17 20.64
N CYS A 328 -9.95 3.38 21.67
CA CYS A 328 -10.23 3.80 23.05
C CYS A 328 -8.97 4.36 23.70
N ASP A 329 -9.03 5.59 24.20
CA ASP A 329 -7.92 6.23 24.90
C ASP A 329 -7.63 5.61 26.28
N GLU A 330 -8.63 4.93 26.90
CA GLU A 330 -8.50 4.33 28.21
C GLU A 330 -7.87 2.92 28.20
N CYS A 331 -8.28 2.06 27.26
CA CYS A 331 -7.80 0.68 27.22
C CYS A 331 -6.94 0.33 25.99
N GLY A 332 -6.84 1.23 25.00
CA GLY A 332 -6.08 1.00 23.77
C GLY A 332 -6.75 0.06 22.77
N GLU A 333 -7.92 -0.52 23.10
CA GLU A 333 -8.60 -1.49 22.24
C GLU A 333 -9.46 -0.82 21.16
N ILE A 334 -9.77 -1.59 20.10
CA ILE A 334 -10.53 -1.12 18.95
C ILE A 334 -11.97 -1.59 19.07
N THR A 335 -12.92 -0.66 18.99
CA THR A 335 -14.35 -0.95 18.85
C THR A 335 -14.75 -0.81 17.38
N VAL A 336 -15.23 -1.87 16.74
CA VAL A 336 -15.83 -1.84 15.40
C VAL A 336 -17.33 -1.88 15.53
N SER A 337 -18.04 -0.96 14.87
CA SER A 337 -19.51 -0.83 15.05
C SER A 337 -20.21 -0.34 13.78
N ARG A 338 -21.43 -0.83 13.56
CA ARG A 338 -22.32 -0.41 12.46
C ARG A 338 -22.83 1.01 12.64
N GLU A 339 -22.94 1.46 13.88
CA GLU A 339 -23.32 2.82 14.27
C GLU A 339 -22.21 3.44 15.12
N ASP A 340 -22.26 4.74 15.31
CA ASP A 340 -21.28 5.43 16.16
C ASP A 340 -21.47 4.97 17.61
N PRO A 341 -20.44 4.36 18.23
CA PRO A 341 -20.58 3.74 19.54
C PRO A 341 -20.76 4.79 20.64
N ALA A 342 -21.70 4.53 21.55
CA ALA A 342 -21.92 5.34 22.75
C ALA A 342 -20.90 5.05 23.88
N ALA A 343 -20.23 3.90 23.79
CA ALA A 343 -19.22 3.47 24.77
C ALA A 343 -18.26 2.44 24.12
N CYS A 344 -17.07 2.32 24.73
CA CYS A 344 -16.09 1.30 24.33
C CYS A 344 -16.65 -0.11 24.60
N ALA A 345 -16.54 -0.99 23.61
CA ALA A 345 -17.01 -2.38 23.72
C ALA A 345 -16.19 -3.23 24.71
N HIS A 346 -14.97 -2.80 25.06
CA HIS A 346 -14.06 -3.55 25.92
C HIS A 346 -14.05 -3.08 27.37
N CYS A 347 -13.93 -1.78 27.62
CA CYS A 347 -13.84 -1.24 29.00
C CYS A 347 -15.11 -0.50 29.45
N GLY A 348 -16.04 -0.20 28.51
CA GLY A 348 -17.30 0.47 28.84
C GLY A 348 -17.18 1.98 29.10
N CYS A 349 -16.01 2.62 28.84
CA CYS A 349 -15.88 4.07 28.94
C CYS A 349 -16.75 4.78 27.89
N GLY A 350 -17.13 6.04 28.16
CA GLY A 350 -18.02 6.80 27.29
C GLY A 350 -17.43 7.15 25.93
N ALA A 351 -18.30 7.63 25.04
CA ALA A 351 -17.93 8.00 23.65
C ALA A 351 -16.86 9.10 23.58
N GLU A 352 -16.74 9.93 24.62
CA GLU A 352 -15.72 10.98 24.74
C GLU A 352 -14.29 10.46 24.77
N HIS A 353 -14.09 9.18 25.10
CA HIS A 353 -12.80 8.49 25.08
C HIS A 353 -12.57 7.68 23.79
N LEU A 354 -13.48 7.80 22.84
CA LEU A 354 -13.40 7.08 21.55
C LEU A 354 -13.10 8.04 20.41
N HIS A 355 -12.09 7.74 19.63
CA HIS A 355 -11.81 8.48 18.40
C HIS A 355 -11.84 7.54 17.19
N GLN A 356 -12.64 7.92 16.19
CA GLN A 356 -12.79 7.13 14.97
C GLN A 356 -11.52 7.13 14.15
N ASP A 357 -11.19 5.99 13.53
CA ASP A 357 -10.08 5.87 12.59
C ASP A 357 -10.13 7.02 11.55
N PRO A 358 -9.03 7.75 11.33
CA PRO A 358 -9.01 8.89 10.41
C PRO A 358 -9.09 8.49 8.94
N ASP A 359 -8.80 7.24 8.62
CA ASP A 359 -8.71 6.76 7.25
C ASP A 359 -10.09 6.50 6.65
N THR A 360 -10.14 6.49 5.33
CA THR A 360 -11.32 6.10 4.54
C THR A 360 -11.06 4.78 3.85
N LEU A 361 -12.14 4.10 3.47
CA LEU A 361 -12.05 2.87 2.71
C LEU A 361 -11.70 3.12 1.24
N ASP A 362 -10.99 2.18 0.67
CA ASP A 362 -10.72 2.10 -0.76
C ASP A 362 -12.02 2.21 -1.56
N THR A 363 -11.98 2.93 -2.68
CA THR A 363 -13.13 3.10 -3.58
C THR A 363 -13.73 1.76 -4.03
N TRP A 364 -12.88 0.76 -4.28
CA TRP A 364 -13.34 -0.57 -4.70
C TRP A 364 -14.09 -1.32 -3.62
N PHE A 365 -13.90 -1.00 -2.35
CA PHE A 365 -14.66 -1.60 -1.26
C PHE A 365 -16.17 -1.28 -1.39
N SER A 366 -16.51 -0.03 -1.65
CA SER A 366 -17.91 0.36 -1.90
C SER A 366 -18.40 -0.06 -3.30
N SER A 367 -17.52 0.01 -4.31
CA SER A 367 -17.87 -0.34 -5.69
C SER A 367 -18.24 -1.82 -5.85
N ALA A 368 -17.56 -2.71 -5.13
CA ALA A 368 -17.86 -4.14 -5.12
C ALA A 368 -19.27 -4.45 -4.60
N LEU A 369 -19.85 -3.58 -3.76
CA LEU A 369 -21.17 -3.77 -3.19
C LEU A 369 -22.31 -3.24 -4.09
N TRP A 370 -21.98 -2.55 -5.18
CA TRP A 370 -22.93 -1.86 -6.05
C TRP A 370 -24.11 -2.74 -6.52
N PRO A 371 -23.90 -4.01 -6.93
CA PRO A 371 -24.98 -4.86 -7.44
C PRO A 371 -26.15 -5.08 -6.47
N PHE A 372 -25.91 -4.98 -5.17
CA PHE A 372 -26.94 -5.21 -4.15
C PHE A 372 -27.15 -4.01 -3.22
N SER A 373 -26.16 -3.16 -2.98
CA SER A 373 -26.32 -1.94 -2.17
C SER A 373 -27.31 -0.96 -2.82
N THR A 374 -27.30 -0.84 -4.14
CA THR A 374 -28.25 0.00 -4.90
C THR A 374 -29.69 -0.52 -4.84
N LEU A 375 -29.88 -1.78 -4.53
CA LEU A 375 -31.18 -2.43 -4.36
C LEU A 375 -31.67 -2.40 -2.91
N GLY A 376 -30.91 -1.73 -2.01
CA GLY A 376 -31.32 -1.47 -0.64
C GLY A 376 -30.72 -2.39 0.42
N TRP A 377 -29.84 -3.35 0.05
CA TRP A 377 -29.15 -4.17 1.04
C TRP A 377 -28.40 -3.26 2.08
N PRO A 378 -28.42 -3.59 3.39
CA PRO A 378 -28.81 -4.86 4.03
C PRO A 378 -30.33 -5.01 4.31
N GLU A 379 -31.15 -4.05 3.95
CA GLU A 379 -32.60 -4.19 4.10
C GLU A 379 -33.15 -5.21 3.08
N LYS A 380 -34.17 -5.94 3.49
CA LYS A 380 -34.90 -6.85 2.60
C LYS A 380 -35.93 -6.07 1.79
N THR A 381 -35.52 -5.60 0.61
CA THR A 381 -36.41 -4.89 -0.31
C THR A 381 -36.97 -5.83 -1.38
N PRO A 382 -38.16 -5.56 -1.96
CA PRO A 382 -38.69 -6.33 -3.08
C PRO A 382 -37.73 -6.33 -4.30
N GLU A 383 -37.02 -5.25 -4.54
CA GLU A 383 -36.04 -5.12 -5.61
C GLU A 383 -34.83 -6.06 -5.38
N LEU A 384 -34.35 -6.12 -4.15
CA LEU A 384 -33.22 -7.01 -3.79
C LEU A 384 -33.64 -8.47 -3.98
N GLU A 385 -34.82 -8.84 -3.47
CA GLU A 385 -35.34 -10.21 -3.59
C GLU A 385 -35.58 -10.64 -5.05
N TYR A 386 -35.94 -9.69 -5.92
CA TYR A 386 -36.22 -9.97 -7.32
C TYR A 386 -34.96 -9.99 -8.20
N PHE A 387 -34.05 -9.00 -8.03
CA PHE A 387 -32.92 -8.81 -8.93
C PHE A 387 -31.62 -9.46 -8.43
N TYR A 388 -31.53 -9.73 -7.14
CA TYR A 388 -30.34 -10.31 -6.50
C TYR A 388 -30.75 -11.33 -5.42
N PRO A 389 -31.33 -12.48 -5.87
CA PRO A 389 -31.89 -13.49 -4.96
C PRO A 389 -30.80 -14.24 -4.16
#